data_194ee89fc4a11053f759ea84b4e6f73b
#
_entry.id   194ee89fc4a11053f759ea84b4e6f73b
#
_cell.length_a   1.000
_cell.length_b   1.000
_cell.length_c   1.000
_cell.angle_alpha   90.00
_cell.angle_beta   90.00
_cell.angle_gamma   90.00
#
_symmetry.space_group_name_H-M   'P 1'
#
loop_
_entity.id
_entity.type
_entity.pdbx_description
1 polymer ?
#
loop_
_entity_poly.entity_id
_entity_poly.type
_entity_poly.pdbx_seq_one_letter_code
_entity_poly.pdbx_strand_id
1 'polypeptide(L)'
;MNRFIHYMLNLPKGPKIIGALTICTLIGLLISSHPTKSFFHVKTSTEKRNDSLANLYNPEIAKQKSIKLDTFFSKLQAKSGFNGAVLVAQYGKIIYKKGFGYANYFTKSNINTHTHFQLASVSKQFTAVAIMQLHEKGLLNYDDAIYKHIPGFPYDSSLTIRSLLTHRSGLSDYAYNMDKVYDKKIPLTNQKVVEMMIRLKPHIDYRPNAKFSYNNTNYMLLAYIVEKLSGMNFREYAKKNLFEPAGMSESFIYDPMHPEMLRTAATGYVPRRGGPVVSEFNHLDGVTGDKGIYSTVEDLYHWDVALNEEKLVKFTTLEEAFTPQHTSPKVLAKNYGFGWRLAQLDNGEWLTYHTGWWHGFKNYYLHNPKDNSAIIILGNMANHALGRVNIVQSILYPEKANLFMKGEPLPTEFVLGGN
;
A
#
# COMPACT_ATOMS: atom_id res chain seq x y z
N MET A 1 18.70 -36.45 32.80
CA MET A 1 19.13 -35.74 34.02
C MET A 1 18.81 -36.54 35.30
N ASN A 2 17.60 -37.05 35.53
CA ASN A 2 17.25 -37.82 36.73
C ASN A 2 18.01 -39.15 36.92
N ARG A 3 18.36 -39.90 35.89
CA ARG A 3 19.14 -41.15 35.98
C ARG A 3 20.61 -40.91 36.35
N PHE A 4 21.19 -39.78 35.99
CA PHE A 4 22.57 -39.42 36.27
C PHE A 4 22.76 -38.98 37.76
N ILE A 5 21.77 -38.28 38.29
CA ILE A 5 21.76 -37.87 39.71
C ILE A 5 21.64 -39.09 40.62
N HIS A 6 20.86 -40.12 40.24
CA HIS A 6 20.70 -41.34 41.01
C HIS A 6 21.98 -42.20 41.06
N TYR A 7 22.77 -42.17 39.97
CA TYR A 7 24.07 -42.88 39.90
C TYR A 7 25.12 -42.23 40.81
N MET A 8 25.14 -40.90 40.90
CA MET A 8 26.12 -40.15 41.73
C MET A 8 25.85 -40.26 43.22
N LEU A 9 24.62 -40.53 43.64
CA LEU A 9 24.28 -40.69 45.09
C LEU A 9 24.68 -42.04 45.70
N ASN A 10 25.01 -43.04 44.88
CA ASN A 10 25.32 -44.41 45.29
C ASN A 10 26.80 -44.79 45.20
N LEU A 11 27.73 -43.83 45.00
CA LEU A 11 29.16 -44.08 45.00
C LEU A 11 29.73 -44.12 46.46
N PRO A 12 30.71 -44.98 46.76
CA PRO A 12 31.36 -45.09 48.12
C PRO A 12 32.06 -43.80 48.56
N LYS A 13 32.05 -43.51 49.83
CA LYS A 13 32.41 -42.20 50.45
C LYS A 13 33.87 -41.68 50.25
N GLY A 14 34.72 -42.36 49.51
CA GLY A 14 36.15 -41.93 49.38
C GLY A 14 36.39 -41.02 48.13
N PRO A 15 35.92 -41.32 46.93
CA PRO A 15 36.23 -40.54 45.73
C PRO A 15 35.19 -39.43 45.40
N LYS A 16 34.16 -39.24 46.24
CA LYS A 16 33.03 -38.35 45.90
C LYS A 16 33.41 -36.85 45.83
N ILE A 17 34.31 -36.37 46.61
CA ILE A 17 34.66 -34.95 46.72
C ILE A 17 35.57 -34.53 45.57
N ILE A 18 36.52 -35.34 45.18
CA ILE A 18 37.47 -35.04 44.12
C ILE A 18 36.77 -35.12 42.71
N GLY A 19 35.90 -36.12 42.52
CA GLY A 19 35.15 -36.28 41.29
C GLY A 19 34.10 -35.16 41.05
N ALA A 20 33.45 -34.70 42.13
CA ALA A 20 32.48 -33.59 42.00
C ALA A 20 33.14 -32.23 41.68
N LEU A 21 34.34 -31.97 42.32
CA LEU A 21 35.11 -30.75 42.01
C LEU A 21 35.66 -30.76 40.55
N THR A 22 36.11 -31.91 40.05
CA THR A 22 36.66 -32.04 38.70
C THR A 22 35.57 -31.93 37.66
N ILE A 23 34.35 -32.42 37.90
CA ILE A 23 33.20 -32.29 36.99
C ILE A 23 32.66 -30.87 37.00
N CYS A 24 32.59 -30.20 38.16
CA CYS A 24 32.19 -28.79 38.23
C CYS A 24 33.20 -27.85 37.55
N THR A 25 34.50 -28.12 37.64
CA THR A 25 35.53 -27.35 36.92
C THR A 25 35.52 -27.62 35.42
N LEU A 26 35.26 -28.85 34.97
CA LEU A 26 35.09 -29.18 33.56
C LEU A 26 33.80 -28.58 32.96
N ILE A 27 32.70 -28.57 33.69
CA ILE A 27 31.47 -27.91 33.27
C ILE A 27 31.63 -26.38 33.28
N GLY A 28 32.32 -25.81 34.27
CA GLY A 28 32.68 -24.40 34.33
C GLY A 28 33.60 -23.98 33.18
N LEU A 29 34.60 -24.81 32.82
CA LEU A 29 35.47 -24.58 31.67
C LEU A 29 34.76 -24.77 30.30
N LEU A 30 33.79 -25.69 30.21
CA LEU A 30 32.97 -25.87 29.03
C LEU A 30 31.96 -24.71 28.83
N ILE A 31 31.47 -24.09 29.90
CA ILE A 31 30.61 -22.91 29.84
C ILE A 31 31.44 -21.64 29.56
N SER A 32 32.69 -21.55 30.03
CA SER A 32 33.57 -20.42 29.74
C SER A 32 34.30 -20.50 28.40
N SER A 33 34.30 -21.66 27.75
CA SER A 33 34.94 -21.86 26.44
C SER A 33 33.97 -21.79 25.27
N HIS A 34 32.67 -21.54 25.51
CA HIS A 34 31.81 -21.09 24.44
C HIS A 34 32.11 -19.61 24.19
N PRO A 35 32.74 -19.24 23.08
CA PRO A 35 32.77 -17.84 22.70
C PRO A 35 31.30 -17.42 22.61
N THR A 36 30.89 -16.45 23.40
CA THR A 36 29.73 -15.64 23.07
C THR A 36 30.02 -15.15 21.67
N LYS A 37 29.52 -15.86 20.64
CA LYS A 37 29.45 -15.32 19.29
C LYS A 37 28.63 -14.06 19.48
N SER A 38 29.26 -12.93 19.69
CA SER A 38 28.65 -11.66 19.36
C SER A 38 28.37 -11.81 17.88
N PHE A 39 27.11 -12.10 17.56
CA PHE A 39 26.63 -12.01 16.20
C PHE A 39 26.79 -10.55 15.80
N PHE A 40 27.95 -10.17 15.27
CA PHE A 40 28.10 -8.94 14.57
C PHE A 40 27.14 -9.03 13.41
N HIS A 41 25.97 -8.38 13.54
CA HIS A 41 25.03 -8.26 12.46
C HIS A 41 25.73 -7.46 11.35
N VAL A 42 26.13 -8.14 10.28
CA VAL A 42 26.67 -7.49 9.09
C VAL A 42 25.50 -6.86 8.36
N LYS A 43 25.41 -5.53 8.41
CA LYS A 43 24.33 -4.77 7.76
C LYS A 43 24.23 -5.13 6.29
N THR A 44 23.02 -5.38 5.83
CA THR A 44 22.68 -5.58 4.42
C THR A 44 22.96 -4.30 3.60
N SER A 45 22.96 -4.41 2.28
CA SER A 45 23.11 -3.24 1.38
C SER A 45 21.98 -2.23 1.62
N THR A 46 20.76 -2.72 1.84
CA THR A 46 19.56 -1.92 2.12
C THR A 46 19.67 -1.19 3.46
N GLU A 47 20.11 -1.86 4.53
CA GLU A 47 20.36 -1.20 5.84
C GLU A 47 21.44 -0.12 5.75
N LYS A 48 22.55 -0.38 5.04
CA LYS A 48 23.61 0.63 4.80
C LYS A 48 23.08 1.85 4.04
N ARG A 49 22.24 1.62 3.02
CA ARG A 49 21.59 2.69 2.26
C ARG A 49 20.70 3.52 3.17
N ASN A 50 19.84 2.89 3.94
CA ASN A 50 18.89 3.57 4.81
C ASN A 50 19.61 4.37 5.91
N ASP A 51 20.69 3.85 6.49
CA ASP A 51 21.54 4.58 7.44
C ASP A 51 22.21 5.80 6.78
N SER A 52 22.73 5.65 5.56
CA SER A 52 23.33 6.75 4.80
C SER A 52 22.32 7.87 4.55
N LEU A 53 21.07 7.52 4.19
CA LEU A 53 19.99 8.48 4.00
C LEU A 53 19.59 9.15 5.32
N ALA A 54 19.51 8.38 6.42
CA ALA A 54 19.19 8.92 7.74
C ALA A 54 20.22 9.96 8.22
N ASN A 55 21.48 9.83 7.81
CA ASN A 55 22.54 10.80 8.13
C ASN A 55 22.37 12.15 7.38
N LEU A 56 21.54 12.19 6.31
CA LEU A 56 21.19 13.44 5.62
C LEU A 56 20.11 14.25 6.38
N TYR A 57 19.46 13.63 7.36
CA TYR A 57 18.42 14.29 8.13
C TYR A 57 19.00 15.41 9.01
N ASN A 58 18.46 16.63 8.81
CA ASN A 58 18.81 17.79 9.62
C ASN A 58 17.56 18.27 10.38
N PRO A 59 17.56 18.22 11.73
CA PRO A 59 16.41 18.60 12.55
C PRO A 59 15.93 20.05 12.36
N GLU A 60 16.85 21.00 12.18
CA GLU A 60 16.50 22.41 12.00
C GLU A 60 15.83 22.65 10.65
N ILE A 61 16.35 22.03 9.58
CA ILE A 61 15.73 22.08 8.25
C ILE A 61 14.36 21.39 8.30
N ALA A 62 14.24 20.25 8.96
CA ALA A 62 12.99 19.53 9.13
C ALA A 62 11.94 20.38 9.86
N LYS A 63 12.34 21.07 10.94
CA LYS A 63 11.48 22.00 11.69
C LYS A 63 10.98 23.15 10.80
N GLN A 64 11.86 23.76 10.02
CA GLN A 64 11.47 24.83 9.08
C GLN A 64 10.48 24.33 8.02
N LYS A 65 10.70 23.12 7.45
CA LYS A 65 9.77 22.48 6.53
C LYS A 65 8.42 22.19 7.20
N SER A 66 8.43 21.69 8.43
CA SER A 66 7.24 21.43 9.23
C SER A 66 6.36 22.68 9.41
N ILE A 67 6.96 23.82 9.75
CA ILE A 67 6.24 25.10 9.89
C ILE A 67 5.61 25.53 8.56
N LYS A 68 6.33 25.39 7.44
CA LYS A 68 5.79 25.69 6.10
C LYS A 68 4.63 24.77 5.72
N LEU A 69 4.74 23.48 6.02
CA LEU A 69 3.69 22.47 5.80
C LEU A 69 2.45 22.80 6.64
N ASP A 70 2.62 23.09 7.94
CA ASP A 70 1.49 23.47 8.82
C ASP A 70 0.77 24.72 8.31
N THR A 71 1.53 25.74 7.93
CA THR A 71 0.99 26.97 7.34
C THR A 71 0.22 26.68 6.04
N PHE A 72 0.76 25.83 5.18
CA PHE A 72 0.12 25.47 3.91
C PHE A 72 -1.19 24.73 4.15
N PHE A 73 -1.19 23.66 4.96
CA PHE A 73 -2.39 22.85 5.19
C PHE A 73 -3.46 23.60 5.99
N SER A 74 -3.07 24.46 6.95
CA SER A 74 -4.01 25.32 7.66
C SER A 74 -4.71 26.32 6.71
N LYS A 75 -3.96 26.92 5.77
CA LYS A 75 -4.54 27.76 4.71
C LYS A 75 -5.42 26.95 3.75
N LEU A 76 -5.02 25.72 3.42
CA LEU A 76 -5.78 24.82 2.54
C LEU A 76 -7.11 24.42 3.17
N GLN A 77 -7.12 24.12 4.48
CA GLN A 77 -8.35 23.90 5.25
C GLN A 77 -9.26 25.11 5.20
N ALA A 78 -8.75 26.30 5.58
CA ALA A 78 -9.55 27.51 5.68
C ALA A 78 -10.11 28.01 4.33
N LYS A 79 -9.31 27.91 3.24
CA LYS A 79 -9.67 28.48 1.93
C LYS A 79 -10.27 27.51 0.94
N SER A 80 -9.94 26.22 1.03
CA SER A 80 -10.33 25.19 0.06
C SER A 80 -11.09 24.01 0.69
N GLY A 81 -11.40 24.10 1.99
CA GLY A 81 -12.17 23.07 2.71
C GLY A 81 -11.43 21.72 2.77
N PHE A 82 -10.09 21.72 2.86
CA PHE A 82 -9.35 20.48 3.10
C PHE A 82 -9.82 19.85 4.42
N ASN A 83 -10.18 18.58 4.38
CA ASN A 83 -10.67 17.82 5.52
C ASN A 83 -10.02 16.43 5.45
N GLY A 84 -9.06 16.15 6.33
CA GLY A 84 -8.24 14.93 6.22
C GLY A 84 -7.04 14.91 7.14
N ALA A 85 -6.24 13.84 7.04
CA ALA A 85 -4.98 13.67 7.75
C ALA A 85 -3.78 13.73 6.79
N VAL A 86 -2.66 14.21 7.28
CA VAL A 86 -1.42 14.37 6.53
C VAL A 86 -0.26 13.77 7.32
N LEU A 87 0.64 13.09 6.63
CA LEU A 87 1.96 12.72 7.12
C LEU A 87 2.98 12.96 6.00
N VAL A 88 4.08 13.64 6.34
CA VAL A 88 5.20 13.86 5.44
C VAL A 88 6.47 13.37 6.13
N ALA A 89 7.21 12.51 5.42
CA ALA A 89 8.50 12.00 5.87
C ALA A 89 9.59 12.35 4.86
N GLN A 90 10.82 12.48 5.33
CA GLN A 90 12.01 12.66 4.50
C GLN A 90 13.21 11.97 5.17
N TYR A 91 14.04 11.30 4.37
CA TYR A 91 15.18 10.52 4.84
C TYR A 91 14.80 9.46 5.88
N GLY A 92 13.61 8.85 5.72
CA GLY A 92 13.08 7.86 6.66
C GLY A 92 12.67 8.44 8.02
N LYS A 93 12.47 9.76 8.14
CA LYS A 93 12.01 10.42 9.37
C LYS A 93 10.75 11.24 9.12
N ILE A 94 9.75 11.11 10.00
CA ILE A 94 8.56 11.95 9.96
C ILE A 94 8.95 13.38 10.30
N ILE A 95 8.67 14.32 9.39
CA ILE A 95 8.92 15.75 9.58
C ILE A 95 7.64 16.53 9.88
N TYR A 96 6.47 15.97 9.51
CA TYR A 96 5.18 16.60 9.77
C TYR A 96 4.07 15.54 9.80
N LYS A 97 3.14 15.63 10.77
CA LYS A 97 1.88 14.88 10.77
C LYS A 97 0.79 15.65 11.51
N LYS A 98 -0.43 15.70 10.96
CA LYS A 98 -1.57 16.40 11.57
C LYS A 98 -2.90 16.01 10.92
N GLY A 99 -3.97 16.03 11.72
CA GLY A 99 -5.35 15.94 11.26
C GLY A 99 -6.02 17.32 11.15
N PHE A 100 -6.95 17.47 10.19
CA PHE A 100 -7.67 18.70 9.89
C PHE A 100 -9.16 18.42 9.69
N GLY A 101 -10.01 19.16 10.41
CA GLY A 101 -11.46 19.09 10.27
C GLY A 101 -12.09 17.86 10.94
N TYR A 102 -13.22 17.39 10.41
CA TYR A 102 -14.07 16.39 11.05
C TYR A 102 -14.04 15.03 10.34
N ALA A 103 -13.82 13.97 11.11
CA ALA A 103 -14.02 12.59 10.67
C ALA A 103 -15.49 12.32 10.37
N ASN A 104 -16.38 12.92 11.19
CA ASN A 104 -17.81 12.89 10.98
C ASN A 104 -18.41 14.27 11.28
N TYR A 105 -19.08 14.86 10.29
CA TYR A 105 -19.69 16.19 10.41
C TYR A 105 -20.92 16.23 11.31
N PHE A 106 -21.62 15.11 11.47
CA PHE A 106 -22.78 15.00 12.33
C PHE A 106 -22.37 14.96 13.81
N THR A 107 -21.44 14.09 14.17
CA THR A 107 -20.96 13.92 15.55
C THR A 107 -19.90 14.96 15.93
N LYS A 108 -19.38 15.73 14.98
CA LYS A 108 -18.27 16.68 15.19
C LYS A 108 -16.98 16.01 15.68
N SER A 109 -16.80 14.71 15.47
CA SER A 109 -15.55 14.01 15.81
C SER A 109 -14.40 14.54 14.95
N ASN A 110 -13.28 14.97 15.58
CA ASN A 110 -12.14 15.52 14.88
C ASN A 110 -11.31 14.43 14.18
N ILE A 111 -10.70 14.79 13.06
CA ILE A 111 -9.68 13.98 12.42
C ILE A 111 -8.36 14.09 13.20
N ASN A 112 -7.71 12.94 13.42
CA ASN A 112 -6.35 12.82 13.92
C ASN A 112 -5.54 11.87 13.04
N THR A 113 -4.28 11.57 13.39
CA THR A 113 -3.38 10.71 12.61
C THR A 113 -3.75 9.23 12.64
N HIS A 114 -4.60 8.79 13.59
CA HIS A 114 -5.16 7.44 13.73
C HIS A 114 -6.55 7.30 13.11
N THR A 115 -7.09 8.36 12.51
CA THR A 115 -8.37 8.27 11.80
C THR A 115 -8.22 7.40 10.56
N HIS A 116 -9.11 6.40 10.39
CA HIS A 116 -9.12 5.53 9.23
C HIS A 116 -9.80 6.19 8.05
N PHE A 117 -9.17 6.12 6.89
CA PHE A 117 -9.73 6.57 5.61
C PHE A 117 -9.76 5.44 4.61
N GLN A 118 -10.81 5.38 3.78
CA GLN A 118 -10.80 4.49 2.64
C GLN A 118 -9.75 4.97 1.62
N LEU A 119 -8.80 4.11 1.31
CA LEU A 119 -7.68 4.43 0.42
C LEU A 119 -8.10 4.55 -1.04
N ALA A 120 -9.27 4.00 -1.40
CA ALA A 120 -9.73 3.92 -2.78
C ALA A 120 -8.64 3.28 -3.66
N SER A 121 -8.30 3.87 -4.80
CA SER A 121 -7.30 3.30 -5.73
C SER A 121 -5.86 3.25 -5.21
N VAL A 122 -5.52 3.90 -4.09
CA VAL A 122 -4.23 3.68 -3.43
C VAL A 122 -4.09 2.21 -2.96
N SER A 123 -5.21 1.49 -2.80
CA SER A 123 -5.24 0.03 -2.52
C SER A 123 -4.52 -0.82 -3.57
N LYS A 124 -4.42 -0.35 -4.82
CA LYS A 124 -3.83 -1.12 -5.93
C LYS A 124 -2.37 -1.50 -5.70
N GLN A 125 -1.60 -0.67 -5.02
CA GLN A 125 -0.21 -1.00 -4.69
C GLN A 125 -0.09 -2.24 -3.78
N PHE A 126 -1.03 -2.43 -2.86
CA PHE A 126 -1.08 -3.61 -1.99
C PHE A 126 -1.37 -4.87 -2.79
N THR A 127 -2.30 -4.79 -3.74
CA THR A 127 -2.61 -5.90 -4.65
C THR A 127 -1.42 -6.23 -5.55
N ALA A 128 -0.72 -5.23 -6.05
CA ALA A 128 0.50 -5.44 -6.84
C ALA A 128 1.59 -6.13 -6.01
N VAL A 129 1.82 -5.71 -4.76
CA VAL A 129 2.80 -6.36 -3.87
C VAL A 129 2.38 -7.80 -3.55
N ALA A 130 1.09 -8.10 -3.37
CA ALA A 130 0.61 -9.48 -3.20
C ALA A 130 0.96 -10.36 -4.42
N ILE A 131 0.79 -9.84 -5.64
CA ILE A 131 1.20 -10.54 -6.88
C ILE A 131 2.73 -10.71 -6.93
N MET A 132 3.50 -9.68 -6.55
CA MET A 132 4.96 -9.76 -6.48
C MET A 132 5.43 -10.83 -5.49
N GLN A 133 4.80 -10.93 -4.31
CA GLN A 133 5.10 -11.99 -3.33
C GLN A 133 4.85 -13.40 -3.91
N LEU A 134 3.77 -13.58 -4.67
CA LEU A 134 3.48 -14.85 -5.33
C LEU A 134 4.47 -15.15 -6.46
N HIS A 135 4.92 -14.13 -7.18
CA HIS A 135 5.97 -14.24 -8.19
C HIS A 135 7.31 -14.64 -7.56
N GLU A 136 7.74 -14.00 -6.48
CA GLU A 136 8.98 -14.36 -5.77
C GLU A 136 8.95 -15.79 -5.20
N LYS A 137 7.75 -16.30 -4.88
CA LYS A 137 7.54 -17.70 -4.46
C LYS A 137 7.47 -18.69 -5.64
N GLY A 138 7.57 -18.24 -6.89
CA GLY A 138 7.47 -19.07 -8.10
C GLY A 138 6.08 -19.62 -8.38
N LEU A 139 5.02 -19.05 -7.77
CA LEU A 139 3.64 -19.51 -7.95
C LEU A 139 2.97 -18.92 -9.20
N LEU A 140 3.54 -17.88 -9.78
CA LEU A 140 3.12 -17.27 -11.04
C LEU A 140 4.30 -16.56 -11.72
N ASN A 141 4.17 -16.33 -13.05
CA ASN A 141 4.99 -15.38 -13.78
C ASN A 141 4.13 -14.22 -14.27
N TYR A 142 4.70 -13.01 -14.35
CA TYR A 142 3.97 -11.84 -14.84
C TYR A 142 3.45 -12.02 -16.27
N ASP A 143 4.12 -12.80 -17.09
CA ASP A 143 3.75 -13.07 -18.47
C ASP A 143 2.85 -14.32 -18.64
N ASP A 144 2.41 -14.92 -17.54
CA ASP A 144 1.38 -15.96 -17.58
C ASP A 144 0.06 -15.39 -18.10
N ALA A 145 -0.55 -16.16 -19.01
CA ALA A 145 -1.92 -15.89 -19.45
C ALA A 145 -2.91 -16.08 -18.29
N ILE A 146 -3.90 -15.20 -18.20
CA ILE A 146 -4.88 -15.20 -17.10
C ILE A 146 -5.63 -16.51 -16.97
N TYR A 147 -5.98 -17.18 -18.08
CA TYR A 147 -6.71 -18.44 -18.07
C TYR A 147 -5.93 -19.58 -17.38
N LYS A 148 -4.61 -19.49 -17.22
CA LYS A 148 -3.82 -20.45 -16.44
C LYS A 148 -4.19 -20.43 -14.95
N HIS A 149 -4.57 -19.26 -14.44
CA HIS A 149 -4.89 -19.05 -13.03
C HIS A 149 -6.40 -18.94 -12.77
N ILE A 150 -7.18 -18.66 -13.83
CA ILE A 150 -8.65 -18.57 -13.78
C ILE A 150 -9.21 -19.53 -14.83
N PRO A 151 -9.47 -20.81 -14.49
CA PRO A 151 -10.03 -21.79 -15.43
C PRO A 151 -11.34 -21.31 -16.06
N GLY A 152 -11.45 -21.45 -17.37
CA GLY A 152 -12.63 -21.03 -18.13
C GLY A 152 -12.69 -19.52 -18.44
N PHE A 153 -11.67 -18.75 -18.06
CA PHE A 153 -11.61 -17.32 -18.40
C PHE A 153 -11.60 -17.13 -19.92
N PRO A 154 -12.48 -16.29 -20.50
CA PRO A 154 -12.89 -16.42 -21.91
C PRO A 154 -11.93 -15.78 -22.93
N TYR A 155 -10.73 -15.34 -22.52
CA TYR A 155 -9.80 -14.61 -23.38
C TYR A 155 -8.51 -15.40 -23.61
N ASP A 156 -7.80 -15.09 -24.70
CA ASP A 156 -6.62 -15.80 -25.16
C ASP A 156 -5.34 -15.52 -24.37
N SER A 157 -4.23 -16.08 -24.84
CA SER A 157 -2.91 -15.98 -24.18
C SER A 157 -2.30 -14.58 -24.22
N SER A 158 -2.84 -13.65 -25.00
CA SER A 158 -2.34 -12.26 -25.06
C SER A 158 -2.69 -11.44 -23.82
N LEU A 159 -3.71 -11.90 -23.04
CA LEU A 159 -4.11 -11.29 -21.79
C LEU A 159 -3.32 -11.89 -20.63
N THR A 160 -2.33 -11.15 -20.12
CA THR A 160 -1.37 -11.63 -19.10
C THR A 160 -1.52 -10.90 -17.78
N ILE A 161 -0.93 -11.44 -16.70
CA ILE A 161 -0.84 -10.78 -15.39
C ILE A 161 -0.16 -9.41 -15.53
N ARG A 162 0.93 -9.30 -16.32
CA ARG A 162 1.61 -8.04 -16.63
C ARG A 162 0.67 -7.02 -17.26
N SER A 163 -0.18 -7.45 -18.20
CA SER A 163 -1.15 -6.56 -18.84
C SER A 163 -2.21 -6.04 -17.86
N LEU A 164 -2.58 -6.82 -16.84
CA LEU A 164 -3.45 -6.36 -15.74
C LEU A 164 -2.71 -5.36 -14.84
N LEU A 165 -1.50 -5.70 -14.35
CA LEU A 165 -0.69 -4.85 -13.47
C LEU A 165 -0.47 -3.46 -14.06
N THR A 166 -0.33 -3.36 -15.39
CA THR A 166 0.03 -2.14 -16.11
C THR A 166 -1.13 -1.43 -16.79
N HIS A 167 -2.38 -1.86 -16.51
CA HIS A 167 -3.59 -1.31 -17.14
C HIS A 167 -3.57 -1.34 -18.68
N ARG A 168 -3.10 -2.45 -19.25
CA ARG A 168 -2.99 -2.67 -20.69
C ARG A 168 -3.78 -3.89 -21.17
N SER A 169 -4.72 -4.37 -20.36
CA SER A 169 -5.51 -5.57 -20.64
C SER A 169 -6.49 -5.42 -21.80
N GLY A 170 -7.03 -4.23 -22.02
CA GLY A 170 -8.13 -4.00 -22.95
C GLY A 170 -9.50 -4.39 -22.42
N LEU A 171 -9.59 -4.96 -21.23
CA LEU A 171 -10.86 -5.33 -20.63
C LEU A 171 -11.73 -4.09 -20.37
N SER A 172 -13.04 -4.24 -20.49
CA SER A 172 -14.01 -3.23 -20.04
C SER A 172 -14.12 -3.22 -18.50
N ASP A 173 -14.52 -2.09 -17.91
CA ASP A 173 -14.63 -1.95 -16.47
C ASP A 173 -15.84 -2.75 -15.93
N TYR A 174 -15.61 -3.59 -14.92
CA TYR A 174 -16.64 -4.45 -14.33
C TYR A 174 -17.78 -3.64 -13.73
N ALA A 175 -17.50 -2.46 -13.17
CA ALA A 175 -18.52 -1.63 -12.56
C ALA A 175 -19.63 -1.25 -13.55
N TYR A 176 -19.27 -0.98 -14.81
CA TYR A 176 -20.26 -0.70 -15.86
C TYR A 176 -20.98 -1.95 -16.36
N ASN A 177 -20.25 -3.05 -16.52
CA ASN A 177 -20.81 -4.28 -17.04
C ASN A 177 -21.77 -4.95 -16.07
N MET A 178 -21.46 -4.90 -14.77
CA MET A 178 -22.28 -5.53 -13.74
C MET A 178 -23.48 -4.67 -13.36
N ASP A 179 -23.41 -3.37 -13.47
CA ASP A 179 -24.47 -2.44 -13.06
C ASP A 179 -25.83 -2.70 -13.75
N LYS A 180 -25.81 -3.26 -14.94
CA LYS A 180 -27.00 -3.57 -15.73
C LYS A 180 -27.62 -4.93 -15.46
N VAL A 181 -26.88 -5.87 -14.89
CA VAL A 181 -27.26 -7.29 -14.85
C VAL A 181 -27.17 -7.90 -13.45
N TYR A 182 -26.76 -7.14 -12.45
CA TYR A 182 -26.60 -7.61 -11.07
C TYR A 182 -27.63 -6.99 -10.13
N ASP A 183 -28.11 -7.77 -9.16
CA ASP A 183 -28.99 -7.26 -8.12
C ASP A 183 -28.19 -6.38 -7.14
N LYS A 184 -28.43 -5.07 -7.20
CA LYS A 184 -27.71 -4.06 -6.39
C LYS A 184 -27.98 -4.14 -4.88
N LYS A 185 -28.93 -4.98 -4.43
CA LYS A 185 -29.19 -5.21 -3.02
C LYS A 185 -28.17 -6.16 -2.37
N ILE A 186 -27.42 -6.90 -3.18
CA ILE A 186 -26.44 -7.89 -2.72
C ILE A 186 -25.05 -7.34 -2.95
N PRO A 187 -24.15 -7.31 -1.95
CA PRO A 187 -22.75 -6.93 -2.19
C PRO A 187 -22.08 -7.82 -3.25
N LEU A 188 -21.46 -7.21 -4.23
CA LEU A 188 -20.74 -7.90 -5.29
C LEU A 188 -19.38 -8.37 -4.76
N THR A 189 -18.96 -9.58 -5.09
CA THR A 189 -17.67 -10.16 -4.70
C THR A 189 -16.77 -10.39 -5.92
N ASN A 190 -15.45 -10.53 -5.72
CA ASN A 190 -14.51 -10.86 -6.80
C ASN A 190 -14.93 -12.14 -7.53
N GLN A 191 -15.25 -13.19 -6.78
CA GLN A 191 -15.72 -14.46 -7.36
C GLN A 191 -16.94 -14.24 -8.25
N LYS A 192 -17.93 -13.45 -7.79
CA LYS A 192 -19.15 -13.21 -8.56
C LYS A 192 -18.88 -12.44 -9.84
N VAL A 193 -17.99 -11.45 -9.80
CA VAL A 193 -17.57 -10.73 -11.01
C VAL A 193 -16.94 -11.70 -12.02
N VAL A 194 -16.00 -12.54 -11.57
CA VAL A 194 -15.32 -13.51 -12.44
C VAL A 194 -16.30 -14.53 -13.04
N GLU A 195 -17.22 -15.09 -12.24
CA GLU A 195 -18.28 -16.00 -12.73
C GLU A 195 -19.12 -15.32 -13.83
N MET A 196 -19.48 -14.07 -13.63
CA MET A 196 -20.25 -13.29 -14.62
C MET A 196 -19.42 -13.00 -15.87
N MET A 197 -18.13 -12.67 -15.74
CA MET A 197 -17.24 -12.46 -16.90
C MET A 197 -17.11 -13.75 -17.72
N ILE A 198 -16.97 -14.91 -17.08
CA ILE A 198 -16.90 -16.21 -17.77
C ILE A 198 -18.21 -16.50 -18.51
N ARG A 199 -19.36 -16.24 -17.88
CA ARG A 199 -20.69 -16.47 -18.45
C ARG A 199 -21.04 -15.52 -19.57
N LEU A 200 -20.81 -14.20 -19.37
CA LEU A 200 -21.26 -13.15 -20.28
C LEU A 200 -20.26 -12.86 -21.39
N LYS A 201 -18.99 -13.20 -21.20
CA LYS A 201 -17.87 -12.97 -22.13
C LYS A 201 -17.88 -11.55 -22.68
N PRO A 202 -17.82 -10.50 -21.81
CA PRO A 202 -17.88 -9.13 -22.28
C PRO A 202 -16.75 -8.88 -23.30
N HIS A 203 -17.03 -8.05 -24.32
CA HIS A 203 -16.06 -7.75 -25.36
C HIS A 203 -14.83 -7.03 -24.77
N ILE A 204 -13.69 -7.17 -25.44
CA ILE A 204 -12.48 -6.41 -25.14
C ILE A 204 -12.54 -5.09 -25.91
N ASP A 205 -12.36 -3.96 -25.24
CA ASP A 205 -12.43 -2.62 -25.86
C ASP A 205 -11.32 -2.41 -26.88
N TYR A 206 -10.15 -3.06 -26.66
CA TYR A 206 -8.99 -3.06 -27.56
C TYR A 206 -8.07 -4.24 -27.23
N ARG A 207 -7.20 -4.59 -28.19
CA ARG A 207 -6.24 -5.71 -28.00
C ARG A 207 -5.34 -5.48 -26.78
N PRO A 208 -5.06 -6.52 -25.99
CA PRO A 208 -4.09 -6.43 -24.89
C PRO A 208 -2.76 -5.81 -25.37
N ASN A 209 -2.16 -5.00 -24.52
CA ASN A 209 -0.93 -4.24 -24.78
C ASN A 209 -0.98 -3.15 -25.86
N ALA A 210 -2.11 -2.94 -26.57
CA ALA A 210 -2.21 -1.91 -27.62
C ALA A 210 -2.12 -0.48 -27.06
N LYS A 211 -2.72 -0.22 -25.89
CA LYS A 211 -2.66 1.09 -25.22
C LYS A 211 -2.83 0.96 -23.71
N PHE A 212 -2.46 2.00 -23.00
CA PHE A 212 -2.79 2.18 -21.59
C PHE A 212 -4.25 2.65 -21.45
N SER A 213 -5.01 2.00 -20.57
CA SER A 213 -6.33 2.45 -20.15
C SER A 213 -6.59 1.98 -18.72
N TYR A 214 -6.58 2.92 -17.79
CA TYR A 214 -6.81 2.64 -16.38
C TYR A 214 -8.14 1.93 -16.18
N ASN A 215 -8.14 0.79 -15.46
CA ASN A 215 -9.30 -0.07 -15.35
C ASN A 215 -9.31 -0.85 -14.02
N ASN A 216 -10.41 -0.77 -13.28
CA ASN A 216 -10.56 -1.44 -11.99
C ASN A 216 -10.68 -2.96 -12.11
N THR A 217 -11.24 -3.49 -13.21
CA THR A 217 -11.31 -4.93 -13.49
C THR A 217 -9.95 -5.61 -13.34
N ASN A 218 -8.88 -4.93 -13.76
CA ASN A 218 -7.54 -5.47 -13.72
C ASN A 218 -7.12 -5.85 -12.29
N TYR A 219 -7.31 -4.95 -11.34
CA TYR A 219 -6.87 -5.15 -9.95
C TYR A 219 -7.81 -6.04 -9.15
N MET A 220 -9.09 -6.08 -9.49
CA MET A 220 -10.03 -7.07 -8.98
C MET A 220 -9.61 -8.49 -9.43
N LEU A 221 -9.25 -8.68 -10.71
CA LEU A 221 -8.76 -9.97 -11.21
C LEU A 221 -7.45 -10.38 -10.57
N LEU A 222 -6.51 -9.45 -10.35
CA LEU A 222 -5.26 -9.72 -9.64
C LEU A 222 -5.53 -10.19 -8.21
N ALA A 223 -6.44 -9.53 -7.48
CA ALA A 223 -6.83 -9.98 -6.15
C ALA A 223 -7.47 -11.37 -6.18
N TYR A 224 -8.32 -11.67 -7.16
CA TYR A 224 -8.90 -13.01 -7.32
C TYR A 224 -7.84 -14.07 -7.62
N ILE A 225 -6.80 -13.75 -8.42
CA ILE A 225 -5.66 -14.65 -8.66
C ILE A 225 -4.90 -14.92 -7.35
N VAL A 226 -4.70 -13.89 -6.51
CA VAL A 226 -4.11 -14.06 -5.18
C VAL A 226 -4.94 -15.05 -4.35
N GLU A 227 -6.28 -14.91 -4.34
CA GLU A 227 -7.17 -15.85 -3.63
C GLU A 227 -7.00 -17.28 -4.13
N LYS A 228 -6.97 -17.49 -5.45
CA LYS A 228 -6.83 -18.83 -6.05
C LYS A 228 -5.49 -19.48 -5.74
N LEU A 229 -4.40 -18.74 -5.81
CA LEU A 229 -3.06 -19.30 -5.60
C LEU A 229 -2.69 -19.46 -4.11
N SER A 230 -3.23 -18.61 -3.24
CA SER A 230 -2.95 -18.68 -1.81
C SER A 230 -3.92 -19.57 -1.02
N GLY A 231 -5.11 -19.85 -1.55
CA GLY A 231 -6.19 -20.53 -0.83
C GLY A 231 -6.86 -19.67 0.27
N MET A 232 -6.51 -18.37 0.36
CA MET A 232 -7.07 -17.41 1.31
C MET A 232 -7.98 -16.43 0.57
N ASN A 233 -9.03 -15.89 1.23
CA ASN A 233 -9.68 -14.71 0.67
C ASN A 233 -8.71 -13.50 0.71
N PHE A 234 -8.92 -12.49 -0.14
CA PHE A 234 -7.96 -11.38 -0.28
C PHE A 234 -7.82 -10.53 1.00
N ARG A 235 -8.87 -10.45 1.83
CA ARG A 235 -8.84 -9.75 3.13
C ARG A 235 -7.87 -10.44 4.09
N GLU A 236 -7.96 -11.75 4.21
CA GLU A 236 -7.06 -12.57 5.04
C GLU A 236 -5.63 -12.54 4.52
N TYR A 237 -5.45 -12.66 3.20
CA TYR A 237 -4.13 -12.57 2.59
C TYR A 237 -3.47 -11.24 2.89
N ALA A 238 -4.17 -10.13 2.67
CA ALA A 238 -3.65 -8.80 2.92
C ALA A 238 -3.28 -8.58 4.39
N LYS A 239 -4.15 -9.00 5.32
CA LYS A 239 -3.88 -8.92 6.75
C LYS A 239 -2.58 -9.66 7.10
N LYS A 240 -2.48 -10.94 6.75
CA LYS A 240 -1.40 -11.84 7.16
C LYS A 240 -0.07 -11.56 6.45
N ASN A 241 -0.12 -11.25 5.13
CA ASN A 241 1.08 -11.20 4.31
C ASN A 241 1.52 -9.77 3.95
N LEU A 242 0.67 -8.75 4.18
CA LEU A 242 0.98 -7.36 3.87
C LEU A 242 0.94 -6.50 5.14
N PHE A 243 -0.21 -6.43 5.84
CA PHE A 243 -0.38 -5.49 6.95
C PHE A 243 0.44 -5.89 8.18
N GLU A 244 0.34 -7.13 8.64
CA GLU A 244 1.10 -7.61 9.81
C GLU A 244 2.62 -7.49 9.62
N PRO A 245 3.22 -7.97 8.49
CA PRO A 245 4.65 -7.81 8.26
C PRO A 245 5.11 -6.35 8.10
N ALA A 246 4.23 -5.48 7.60
CA ALA A 246 4.51 -4.05 7.49
C ALA A 246 4.35 -3.29 8.82
N GLY A 247 3.75 -3.89 9.85
CA GLY A 247 3.42 -3.21 11.10
C GLY A 247 2.18 -2.30 11.00
N MET A 248 1.28 -2.55 10.04
CA MET A 248 0.05 -1.80 9.78
C MET A 248 -1.11 -2.35 10.63
N SER A 249 -1.04 -2.16 11.94
CA SER A 249 -1.96 -2.79 12.90
C SER A 249 -3.39 -2.23 12.87
N GLU A 250 -3.58 -1.05 12.32
CA GLU A 250 -4.87 -0.38 12.22
C GLU A 250 -5.52 -0.52 10.83
N SER A 251 -4.83 -1.19 9.87
CA SER A 251 -5.32 -1.31 8.49
C SER A 251 -6.18 -2.56 8.29
N PHE A 252 -7.22 -2.43 7.46
CA PHE A 252 -8.11 -3.52 7.11
C PHE A 252 -8.72 -3.33 5.72
N ILE A 253 -9.27 -4.41 5.14
CA ILE A 253 -10.12 -4.32 3.95
C ILE A 253 -11.58 -4.43 4.39
N TYR A 254 -12.38 -3.43 4.04
CA TYR A 254 -13.80 -3.37 4.40
C TYR A 254 -14.58 -4.59 3.90
N ASP A 255 -15.42 -5.13 4.78
CA ASP A 255 -16.39 -6.17 4.45
C ASP A 255 -17.80 -5.64 4.66
N PRO A 256 -18.65 -5.53 3.61
CA PRO A 256 -20.05 -5.10 3.75
C PRO A 256 -20.88 -5.98 4.66
N MET A 257 -20.46 -7.22 4.93
CA MET A 257 -21.13 -8.10 5.89
C MET A 257 -20.78 -7.75 7.35
N HIS A 258 -19.78 -6.89 7.57
CA HIS A 258 -19.28 -6.46 8.87
C HIS A 258 -19.16 -4.92 8.93
N PRO A 259 -20.28 -4.18 8.82
CA PRO A 259 -20.29 -2.71 8.79
C PRO A 259 -19.74 -2.07 10.06
N GLU A 260 -19.72 -2.78 11.19
CA GLU A 260 -19.12 -2.34 12.45
C GLU A 260 -17.60 -2.05 12.34
N MET A 261 -16.91 -2.57 11.34
CA MET A 261 -15.50 -2.27 11.06
C MET A 261 -15.27 -0.77 10.82
N LEU A 262 -16.29 -0.05 10.38
CA LEU A 262 -16.20 1.38 10.07
C LEU A 262 -16.47 2.30 11.27
N ARG A 263 -16.66 1.77 12.48
CA ARG A 263 -17.01 2.57 13.66
C ARG A 263 -16.01 3.70 13.97
N THR A 264 -14.72 3.46 13.69
CA THR A 264 -13.64 4.42 13.91
C THR A 264 -13.19 5.12 12.64
N ALA A 265 -13.78 4.79 11.49
CA ALA A 265 -13.43 5.36 10.21
C ALA A 265 -14.08 6.73 9.99
N ALA A 266 -13.41 7.57 9.22
CA ALA A 266 -14.02 8.79 8.72
C ALA A 266 -15.19 8.45 7.80
N THR A 267 -16.23 9.29 7.82
CA THR A 267 -17.31 9.26 6.83
C THR A 267 -16.91 10.07 5.62
N GLY A 268 -17.10 9.52 4.42
CA GLY A 268 -16.80 10.22 3.17
C GLY A 268 -17.92 11.18 2.76
N TYR A 269 -17.55 12.37 2.27
CA TYR A 269 -18.50 13.43 1.96
C TYR A 269 -18.29 14.00 0.56
N VAL A 270 -19.41 14.45 -0.05
CA VAL A 270 -19.42 15.24 -1.28
C VAL A 270 -19.89 16.66 -0.92
N PRO A 271 -19.18 17.72 -1.34
CA PRO A 271 -19.60 19.09 -1.09
C PRO A 271 -20.88 19.42 -1.88
N ARG A 272 -21.85 20.04 -1.22
CA ARG A 272 -23.09 20.55 -1.84
C ARG A 272 -23.36 22.00 -1.33
N ARG A 273 -24.28 22.69 -2.01
CA ARG A 273 -24.63 24.10 -1.69
C ARG A 273 -25.07 24.31 -0.23
N GLY A 274 -25.74 23.30 0.37
CA GLY A 274 -26.23 23.32 1.76
C GLY A 274 -25.28 22.69 2.78
N GLY A 275 -24.06 22.32 2.41
CA GLY A 275 -23.10 21.65 3.28
C GLY A 275 -22.69 20.27 2.76
N PRO A 276 -21.79 19.57 3.48
CA PRO A 276 -21.33 18.24 3.14
C PRO A 276 -22.45 17.20 3.20
N VAL A 277 -22.58 16.37 2.17
CA VAL A 277 -23.52 15.25 2.12
C VAL A 277 -22.73 13.96 2.13
N VAL A 278 -23.20 12.97 2.92
CA VAL A 278 -22.59 11.63 2.99
C VAL A 278 -22.62 10.97 1.62
N SER A 279 -21.52 10.39 1.23
CA SER A 279 -21.46 9.54 0.04
C SER A 279 -21.76 8.10 0.43
N GLU A 280 -22.92 7.62 -0.01
CA GLU A 280 -23.44 6.30 0.34
C GLU A 280 -22.63 5.16 -0.25
N PHE A 281 -22.53 4.05 0.49
CA PHE A 281 -22.00 2.77 0.00
C PHE A 281 -22.95 2.16 -1.03
N ASN A 282 -22.40 1.28 -1.88
CA ASN A 282 -23.18 0.57 -2.87
C ASN A 282 -22.73 -0.90 -3.02
N HIS A 283 -23.38 -1.64 -3.90
CA HIS A 283 -23.09 -3.07 -4.11
C HIS A 283 -21.66 -3.38 -4.57
N LEU A 284 -20.90 -2.40 -5.10
CA LEU A 284 -19.51 -2.57 -5.54
C LEU A 284 -18.51 -2.59 -4.38
N ASP A 285 -18.94 -2.28 -3.15
CA ASP A 285 -18.02 -2.18 -2.00
C ASP A 285 -17.59 -3.54 -1.44
N GLY A 286 -18.20 -4.64 -1.89
CA GLY A 286 -17.74 -5.99 -1.59
C GLY A 286 -16.57 -6.47 -2.45
N VAL A 287 -16.29 -5.79 -3.58
CA VAL A 287 -15.16 -6.09 -4.48
C VAL A 287 -13.87 -5.56 -3.88
N THR A 288 -12.80 -6.37 -3.94
CA THR A 288 -11.48 -6.07 -3.36
C THR A 288 -10.39 -6.05 -4.41
N GLY A 289 -9.24 -5.47 -4.06
CA GLY A 289 -8.04 -5.41 -4.89
C GLY A 289 -7.87 -4.09 -5.65
N ASP A 290 -8.93 -3.57 -6.23
CA ASP A 290 -8.93 -2.25 -6.87
C ASP A 290 -9.16 -1.10 -5.88
N LYS A 291 -9.81 -1.41 -4.75
CA LYS A 291 -10.19 -0.50 -3.65
C LYS A 291 -10.51 -1.28 -2.37
N GLY A 292 -11.07 -0.61 -1.36
CA GLY A 292 -11.67 -1.23 -0.18
C GLY A 292 -10.73 -1.29 1.04
N ILE A 293 -9.45 -0.95 0.93
CA ILE A 293 -8.54 -0.83 2.08
C ILE A 293 -8.88 0.45 2.84
N TYR A 294 -9.00 0.32 4.15
CA TYR A 294 -9.03 1.40 5.13
C TYR A 294 -7.71 1.43 5.89
N SER A 295 -7.13 2.61 6.07
CA SER A 295 -5.84 2.79 6.74
C SER A 295 -5.73 4.18 7.36
N THR A 296 -4.68 4.39 8.14
CA THR A 296 -4.27 5.66 8.74
C THR A 296 -3.05 6.22 8.01
N VAL A 297 -2.72 7.50 8.24
CA VAL A 297 -1.47 8.06 7.67
C VAL A 297 -0.23 7.42 8.30
N GLU A 298 -0.33 6.93 9.54
CA GLU A 298 0.78 6.26 10.24
C GLU A 298 1.01 4.85 9.70
N ASP A 299 -0.05 4.07 9.49
CA ASP A 299 0.07 2.74 8.88
C ASP A 299 0.60 2.82 7.44
N LEU A 300 0.18 3.82 6.65
CA LEU A 300 0.76 4.04 5.32
C LEU A 300 2.25 4.43 5.38
N TYR A 301 2.69 5.11 6.43
CA TYR A 301 4.12 5.34 6.64
C TYR A 301 4.85 4.04 7.01
N HIS A 302 4.25 3.15 7.83
CA HIS A 302 4.78 1.82 8.08
C HIS A 302 4.88 0.99 6.79
N TRP A 303 3.89 1.10 5.89
CA TRP A 303 3.94 0.52 4.55
C TRP A 303 5.15 1.02 3.76
N ASP A 304 5.37 2.33 3.74
CA ASP A 304 6.50 2.97 3.06
C ASP A 304 7.85 2.45 3.59
N VAL A 305 7.98 2.39 4.92
CA VAL A 305 9.17 1.84 5.59
C VAL A 305 9.37 0.36 5.24
N ALA A 306 8.30 -0.44 5.26
CA ALA A 306 8.38 -1.88 4.97
C ALA A 306 8.83 -2.16 3.53
N LEU A 307 8.42 -1.33 2.56
CA LEU A 307 8.92 -1.40 1.18
C LEU A 307 10.42 -1.07 1.11
N ASN A 308 10.85 -0.01 1.79
CA ASN A 308 12.25 0.43 1.82
C ASN A 308 13.18 -0.53 2.58
N GLU A 309 12.63 -1.36 3.47
CA GLU A 309 13.38 -2.35 4.26
C GLU A 309 13.29 -3.77 3.69
N GLU A 310 12.71 -3.97 2.52
CA GLU A 310 12.52 -5.28 1.87
C GLU A 310 11.74 -6.29 2.73
N LYS A 311 10.91 -5.83 3.65
CA LYS A 311 10.09 -6.71 4.52
C LYS A 311 9.01 -7.46 3.77
N LEU A 312 8.57 -6.93 2.64
CA LEU A 312 7.43 -7.43 1.87
C LEU A 312 7.86 -8.14 0.60
N VAL A 313 8.74 -7.54 -0.16
CA VAL A 313 9.34 -8.05 -1.40
C VAL A 313 10.75 -7.49 -1.54
N LYS A 314 11.59 -8.11 -2.37
CA LYS A 314 12.95 -7.66 -2.64
C LYS A 314 12.97 -6.33 -3.37
N PHE A 315 14.02 -5.55 -3.15
CA PHE A 315 14.20 -4.27 -3.83
C PHE A 315 14.23 -4.43 -5.35
N THR A 316 14.88 -5.48 -5.87
CA THR A 316 14.91 -5.78 -7.30
C THR A 316 13.53 -6.01 -7.91
N THR A 317 12.60 -6.60 -7.14
CA THR A 317 11.20 -6.78 -7.55
C THR A 317 10.45 -5.45 -7.58
N LEU A 318 10.73 -4.56 -6.61
CA LEU A 318 10.17 -3.20 -6.61
C LEU A 318 10.72 -2.34 -7.74
N GLU A 319 11.99 -2.48 -8.11
CA GLU A 319 12.58 -1.76 -9.26
C GLU A 319 11.83 -2.09 -10.54
N GLU A 320 11.45 -3.36 -10.78
CA GLU A 320 10.61 -3.72 -11.93
C GLU A 320 9.24 -3.05 -11.86
N ALA A 321 8.63 -3.01 -10.67
CA ALA A 321 7.34 -2.34 -10.45
C ALA A 321 7.40 -0.82 -10.70
N PHE A 322 8.53 -0.19 -10.47
CA PHE A 322 8.76 1.23 -10.69
C PHE A 322 9.34 1.56 -12.08
N THR A 323 9.54 0.54 -12.91
CA THR A 323 10.01 0.74 -14.29
C THR A 323 8.84 1.13 -15.20
N PRO A 324 8.99 2.18 -16.03
CA PRO A 324 7.98 2.58 -16.99
C PRO A 324 7.64 1.46 -17.96
N GLN A 325 6.37 1.10 -18.05
CA GLN A 325 5.89 0.03 -18.93
C GLN A 325 5.53 0.55 -20.34
N HIS A 326 5.72 1.83 -20.59
CA HIS A 326 5.49 2.46 -21.88
C HIS A 326 6.73 3.16 -22.39
N THR A 327 7.14 2.85 -23.62
CA THR A 327 8.39 3.36 -24.22
C THR A 327 8.20 4.55 -25.18
N SER A 328 6.95 4.95 -25.47
CA SER A 328 6.71 6.08 -26.38
C SER A 328 7.15 7.40 -25.75
N PRO A 329 8.01 8.20 -26.43
CA PRO A 329 8.49 9.48 -25.92
C PRO A 329 7.38 10.47 -25.54
N LYS A 330 6.23 10.44 -26.26
CA LYS A 330 5.08 11.31 -25.98
C LYS A 330 4.35 10.99 -24.66
N VAL A 331 4.58 9.81 -24.08
CA VAL A 331 3.87 9.30 -22.89
C VAL A 331 4.85 9.02 -21.73
N LEU A 332 6.16 9.15 -21.99
CA LEU A 332 7.19 8.84 -20.98
C LEU A 332 7.03 9.65 -19.69
N ALA A 333 6.66 10.92 -19.77
CA ALA A 333 6.53 11.77 -18.58
C ALA A 333 5.45 11.31 -17.59
N LYS A 334 4.51 10.47 -18.04
CA LYS A 334 3.42 9.92 -17.24
C LYS A 334 3.26 8.45 -17.59
N ASN A 335 3.64 7.59 -16.69
CA ASN A 335 3.65 6.16 -16.92
C ASN A 335 2.99 5.44 -15.75
N TYR A 336 2.78 4.14 -15.91
CA TYR A 336 2.24 3.27 -14.87
C TYR A 336 3.12 2.02 -14.76
N GLY A 337 3.50 1.69 -13.55
CA GLY A 337 4.20 0.46 -13.22
C GLY A 337 3.25 -0.60 -12.67
N PHE A 338 3.66 -1.36 -11.66
CA PHE A 338 2.82 -2.36 -11.02
C PHE A 338 2.17 -1.76 -9.76
N GLY A 339 1.00 -1.12 -9.91
CA GLY A 339 0.27 -0.54 -8.78
C GLY A 339 0.62 0.91 -8.45
N TRP A 340 1.57 1.51 -9.16
CA TRP A 340 1.97 2.90 -8.99
C TRP A 340 1.91 3.68 -10.31
N ARG A 341 1.50 4.92 -10.21
CA ARG A 341 1.72 5.92 -11.26
C ARG A 341 3.16 6.38 -11.20
N LEU A 342 3.77 6.59 -12.34
CA LEU A 342 5.15 7.04 -12.47
C LEU A 342 5.15 8.41 -13.13
N ALA A 343 5.86 9.38 -12.55
CA ALA A 343 6.06 10.69 -13.12
C ALA A 343 7.55 10.96 -13.26
N GLN A 344 7.98 11.33 -14.47
CA GLN A 344 9.36 11.75 -14.70
C GLN A 344 9.51 13.24 -14.39
N LEU A 345 10.49 13.58 -13.58
CA LEU A 345 10.91 14.95 -13.32
C LEU A 345 11.78 15.47 -14.47
N ASP A 346 11.91 16.80 -14.61
CA ASP A 346 12.71 17.44 -15.66
C ASP A 346 14.21 17.03 -15.63
N ASN A 347 14.71 16.62 -14.46
CA ASN A 347 16.07 16.08 -14.29
C ASN A 347 16.18 14.58 -14.64
N GLY A 348 15.13 13.95 -15.17
CA GLY A 348 15.08 12.55 -15.54
C GLY A 348 14.77 11.59 -14.39
N GLU A 349 14.67 12.06 -13.14
CA GLU A 349 14.28 11.21 -11.99
C GLU A 349 12.80 10.81 -12.06
N TRP A 350 12.51 9.62 -11.54
CA TRP A 350 11.14 9.11 -11.45
C TRP A 350 10.61 9.24 -10.02
N LEU A 351 9.37 9.71 -9.91
CA LEU A 351 8.58 9.66 -8.69
C LEU A 351 7.51 8.58 -8.83
N THR A 352 7.29 7.84 -7.76
CA THR A 352 6.20 6.86 -7.67
C THR A 352 5.09 7.41 -6.79
N TYR A 353 3.86 7.37 -7.27
CA TYR A 353 2.73 7.90 -6.52
C TYR A 353 1.45 7.17 -6.90
N HIS A 354 0.42 7.30 -6.08
CA HIS A 354 -0.95 6.96 -6.47
C HIS A 354 -1.95 7.92 -5.85
N THR A 355 -3.05 8.15 -6.56
CA THR A 355 -4.21 8.89 -6.06
C THR A 355 -5.36 7.92 -5.80
N GLY A 356 -6.26 8.27 -4.89
CA GLY A 356 -7.46 7.51 -4.64
C GLY A 356 -8.71 8.39 -4.63
N TRP A 357 -9.78 7.91 -5.26
CA TRP A 357 -11.09 8.56 -5.19
C TRP A 357 -12.20 7.52 -5.17
N TRP A 358 -12.96 7.49 -4.07
CA TRP A 358 -14.15 6.65 -3.92
C TRP A 358 -14.99 7.14 -2.73
N HIS A 359 -16.31 7.15 -2.85
CA HIS A 359 -17.25 7.51 -1.77
C HIS A 359 -16.86 8.74 -0.95
N GLY A 360 -16.53 9.84 -1.60
CA GLY A 360 -16.16 11.09 -0.91
C GLY A 360 -14.71 11.15 -0.43
N PHE A 361 -13.99 10.03 -0.41
CA PHE A 361 -12.57 10.02 -0.07
C PHE A 361 -11.72 10.47 -1.25
N LYS A 362 -10.72 11.30 -0.98
CA LYS A 362 -9.68 11.70 -1.94
C LYS A 362 -8.33 11.62 -1.27
N ASN A 363 -7.44 10.83 -1.85
CA ASN A 363 -6.14 10.50 -1.26
C ASN A 363 -5.00 10.75 -2.23
N TYR A 364 -3.85 11.01 -1.66
CA TYR A 364 -2.58 11.10 -2.37
C TYR A 364 -1.51 10.38 -1.55
N TYR A 365 -0.79 9.47 -2.20
CA TYR A 365 0.37 8.80 -1.64
C TYR A 365 1.51 8.91 -2.64
N LEU A 366 2.64 9.48 -2.20
CA LEU A 366 3.90 9.51 -2.93
C LEU A 366 4.94 8.76 -2.13
N HIS A 367 5.67 7.90 -2.80
CA HIS A 367 6.82 7.18 -2.31
C HIS A 367 8.03 7.55 -3.16
N ASN A 368 9.12 8.01 -2.55
CA ASN A 368 10.38 8.26 -3.22
C ASN A 368 11.47 7.35 -2.64
N PRO A 369 11.78 6.22 -3.30
CA PRO A 369 12.77 5.27 -2.79
C PRO A 369 14.20 5.83 -2.79
N LYS A 370 14.48 6.91 -3.52
CA LYS A 370 15.84 7.48 -3.61
C LYS A 370 16.30 8.13 -2.33
N ASP A 371 15.38 8.77 -1.61
CA ASP A 371 15.68 9.50 -0.37
C ASP A 371 14.76 9.12 0.81
N ASN A 372 14.06 8.00 0.68
CA ASN A 372 13.09 7.51 1.68
C ASN A 372 12.12 8.62 2.12
N SER A 373 11.58 9.37 1.15
CA SER A 373 10.55 10.38 1.41
C SER A 373 9.17 9.85 1.08
N ALA A 374 8.19 10.18 1.93
CA ALA A 374 6.79 9.89 1.72
C ALA A 374 5.93 11.14 1.91
N ILE A 375 4.93 11.32 1.04
CA ILE A 375 3.85 12.30 1.21
C ILE A 375 2.54 11.53 1.23
N ILE A 376 1.87 11.52 2.36
CA ILE A 376 0.64 10.80 2.61
C ILE A 376 -0.43 11.82 2.98
N ILE A 377 -1.48 11.94 2.15
CA ILE A 377 -2.59 12.85 2.38
C ILE A 377 -3.87 12.04 2.19
N LEU A 378 -4.64 11.89 3.27
CA LEU A 378 -5.90 11.16 3.28
C LEU A 378 -7.03 12.13 3.58
N GLY A 379 -7.98 12.25 2.66
CA GLY A 379 -9.11 13.17 2.79
C GLY A 379 -10.45 12.45 2.68
N ASN A 380 -11.43 12.92 3.43
CA ASN A 380 -12.81 12.42 3.40
C ASN A 380 -13.80 13.45 2.80
N MET A 381 -13.30 14.38 2.00
CA MET A 381 -14.10 15.36 1.29
C MET A 381 -13.75 15.38 -0.21
N ALA A 382 -14.70 15.06 -1.07
CA ALA A 382 -14.51 15.02 -2.53
C ALA A 382 -14.48 16.43 -3.15
N ASN A 383 -13.52 17.27 -2.71
CA ASN A 383 -13.29 18.60 -3.26
C ASN A 383 -11.97 18.70 -4.07
N HIS A 384 -11.57 19.89 -4.48
CA HIS A 384 -10.36 20.16 -5.26
C HIS A 384 -9.12 20.49 -4.42
N ALA A 385 -9.15 20.31 -3.08
CA ALA A 385 -8.06 20.71 -2.19
C ALA A 385 -6.72 20.04 -2.58
N LEU A 386 -6.73 18.76 -2.97
CA LEU A 386 -5.51 18.03 -3.33
C LEU A 386 -4.87 18.46 -4.67
N GLY A 387 -5.51 19.32 -5.47
CA GLY A 387 -4.92 19.84 -6.71
C GLY A 387 -3.66 20.70 -6.53
N ARG A 388 -3.26 20.97 -5.27
CA ARG A 388 -2.08 21.78 -4.92
C ARG A 388 -0.98 20.98 -4.22
N VAL A 389 -0.97 19.66 -4.37
CA VAL A 389 0.02 18.78 -3.73
C VAL A 389 1.46 19.06 -4.18
N ASN A 390 1.65 19.62 -5.37
CA ASN A 390 2.95 20.10 -5.87
C ASN A 390 3.62 21.12 -4.93
N ILE A 391 2.84 21.90 -4.17
CA ILE A 391 3.39 22.83 -3.17
C ILE A 391 4.06 22.04 -2.02
N VAL A 392 3.51 20.89 -1.61
CA VAL A 392 4.14 20.03 -0.60
C VAL A 392 5.49 19.52 -1.11
N GLN A 393 5.53 19.12 -2.38
CA GLN A 393 6.77 18.67 -3.03
C GLN A 393 7.81 19.81 -3.06
N SER A 394 7.41 21.04 -3.41
CA SER A 394 8.35 22.18 -3.42
C SER A 394 8.82 22.60 -2.03
N ILE A 395 8.06 22.33 -0.97
CA ILE A 395 8.53 22.52 0.42
C ILE A 395 9.58 21.45 0.77
N LEU A 396 9.38 20.19 0.34
CA LEU A 396 10.35 19.12 0.56
C LEU A 396 11.68 19.37 -0.18
N TYR A 397 11.57 19.82 -1.42
CA TYR A 397 12.68 19.93 -2.38
C TYR A 397 12.73 21.34 -2.98
N PRO A 398 13.08 22.38 -2.18
CA PRO A 398 13.07 23.75 -2.67
C PRO A 398 14.04 23.98 -3.83
N GLU A 399 15.12 23.23 -3.89
CA GLU A 399 16.09 23.24 -4.98
C GLU A 399 15.55 22.66 -6.29
N LYS A 400 14.49 21.84 -6.21
CA LYS A 400 13.80 21.18 -7.32
C LYS A 400 12.41 21.76 -7.58
N ALA A 401 12.07 22.92 -7.00
CA ALA A 401 10.71 23.47 -7.06
C ALA A 401 10.16 23.67 -8.49
N ASN A 402 11.02 23.85 -9.47
CA ASN A 402 10.67 23.98 -10.89
C ASN A 402 10.51 22.62 -11.60
N LEU A 403 10.90 21.49 -10.94
CA LEU A 403 10.87 20.15 -11.51
C LEU A 403 9.54 19.44 -11.27
N PHE A 404 8.71 19.96 -10.36
CA PHE A 404 7.44 19.32 -10.02
C PHE A 404 6.35 19.71 -11.00
N MET A 405 5.54 18.74 -11.36
CA MET A 405 4.44 18.87 -12.32
C MET A 405 3.68 20.17 -12.12
N LYS A 406 3.76 21.09 -13.09
CA LYS A 406 2.87 22.25 -13.16
C LYS A 406 1.45 21.73 -13.20
N GLY A 407 0.74 21.89 -12.06
CA GLY A 407 -0.70 21.80 -11.89
C GLY A 407 -1.45 20.91 -12.87
N GLU A 408 -1.21 19.61 -12.87
CA GLU A 408 -2.20 18.72 -13.46
C GLU A 408 -3.39 18.63 -12.50
N PRO A 409 -4.60 18.86 -12.98
CA PRO A 409 -5.77 18.41 -12.26
C PRO A 409 -5.59 16.92 -11.98
N LEU A 410 -5.89 16.48 -10.75
CA LEU A 410 -6.07 15.06 -10.46
C LEU A 410 -6.89 14.48 -11.63
N PRO A 411 -6.52 13.29 -12.17
CA PRO A 411 -7.19 12.75 -13.33
C PRO A 411 -8.70 12.93 -13.19
N THR A 412 -9.31 13.59 -14.14
CA THR A 412 -10.77 13.76 -14.27
C THR A 412 -11.45 12.45 -14.65
N GLU A 413 -10.75 11.34 -14.50
CA GLU A 413 -11.28 10.02 -14.71
C GLU A 413 -12.30 9.72 -13.60
N PHE A 414 -13.53 9.62 -14.03
CA PHE A 414 -14.80 9.36 -13.34
C PHE A 414 -15.61 10.60 -12.93
N VAL A 415 -16.00 11.39 -13.91
CA VAL A 415 -17.35 11.93 -13.92
C VAL A 415 -18.28 10.78 -14.31
N LEU A 416 -18.50 9.84 -13.39
CA LEU A 416 -19.68 8.99 -13.48
C LEU A 416 -20.88 9.83 -13.10
N GLY A 417 -21.75 9.97 -14.08
CA GLY A 417 -22.98 10.70 -14.06
C GLY A 417 -23.75 10.54 -12.76
N GLY A 418 -23.90 11.65 -12.07
CA GLY A 418 -24.95 11.91 -11.17
C GLY A 418 -25.78 13.01 -11.80
N ASN A 419 -26.78 12.62 -12.58
CA ASN A 419 -28.01 13.39 -12.74
C ASN A 419 -28.96 12.98 -11.63
#